data_61433cfe81b926380406b22be798107d
#
_entry.id   61433cfe81b926380406b22be798107d
#
_cell.length_a   1.000
_cell.length_b   1.000
_cell.length_c   1.000
_cell.angle_alpha   90.00
_cell.angle_beta   90.00
_cell.angle_gamma   90.00
#
_symmetry.space_group_name_H-M   'P 1'
#
loop_
_entity.id
_entity.type
_entity.pdbx_description
1 polymer ?
#
loop_
_entity_poly.entity_id
_entity_poly.type
_entity_poly.pdbx_seq_one_letter_code
_entity_poly.pdbx_strand_id
1 'polypeptide(L)'
;MKIDHIAIAVNNVDDAAKQYQQALGIKEIIYETVESEGVKLAIVKLENGRIELMQPTRDDSPIKKFLEKKGEGLHHMALATDNIEKEYERMEGCGIQFLGKIKDGSEGTKIIFIHPKSLHGVLAELCSHPKH
;
A
#
# COMPACT_ATOMS: atom_id res chain seq x y z
N MET A 1 -0.67 -14.33 -9.48
CA MET A 1 -0.51 -13.17 -8.58
C MET A 1 0.70 -12.34 -8.99
N LYS A 2 0.64 -11.04 -8.84
CA LYS A 2 1.72 -10.13 -9.27
C LYS A 2 2.11 -9.20 -8.12
N ILE A 3 3.33 -8.68 -8.15
CA ILE A 3 3.67 -7.56 -7.28
C ILE A 3 2.99 -6.33 -7.87
N ASP A 4 2.15 -5.66 -7.09
CA ASP A 4 1.42 -4.48 -7.54
C ASP A 4 2.17 -3.20 -7.22
N HIS A 5 2.58 -3.04 -5.98
CA HIS A 5 3.32 -1.85 -5.55
C HIS A 5 4.11 -2.10 -4.28
N ILE A 6 5.01 -1.18 -4.03
CA ILE A 6 5.76 -1.08 -2.78
C ILE A 6 5.33 0.23 -2.13
N ALA A 7 4.98 0.19 -0.85
CA ALA A 7 4.50 1.35 -0.13
C ALA A 7 5.57 1.84 0.86
N ILE A 8 5.81 3.14 0.84
CA ILE A 8 6.84 3.80 1.64
C ILE A 8 6.18 4.90 2.46
N ALA A 9 6.40 4.88 3.78
CA ALA A 9 5.90 5.91 4.68
C ALA A 9 6.86 7.11 4.68
N VAL A 10 6.31 8.31 4.48
CA VAL A 10 7.08 9.55 4.43
C VAL A 10 6.40 10.64 5.26
N ASN A 11 7.19 11.58 5.74
CA ASN A 11 6.66 12.70 6.52
C ASN A 11 6.01 13.76 5.63
N ASN A 12 6.55 13.99 4.45
CA ASN A 12 6.04 14.98 3.49
C ASN A 12 6.05 14.38 2.10
N VAL A 13 4.86 14.11 1.58
CA VAL A 13 4.70 13.42 0.31
C VAL A 13 5.16 14.26 -0.89
N ASP A 14 4.99 15.59 -0.81
CA ASP A 14 5.40 16.46 -1.92
C ASP A 14 6.93 16.50 -2.04
N ASP A 15 7.64 16.63 -0.92
CA ASP A 15 9.09 16.61 -0.91
C ASP A 15 9.63 15.26 -1.36
N ALA A 16 9.04 14.18 -0.85
CA ALA A 16 9.44 12.82 -1.23
C ALA A 16 9.22 12.56 -2.71
N ALA A 17 8.09 12.99 -3.25
CA ALA A 17 7.79 12.82 -4.68
C ALA A 17 8.84 13.51 -5.55
N LYS A 18 9.25 14.72 -5.19
CA LYS A 18 10.29 15.43 -5.93
C LYS A 18 11.61 14.66 -5.95
N GLN A 19 12.00 14.12 -4.79
CA GLN A 19 13.24 13.35 -4.69
C GLN A 19 13.18 12.08 -5.53
N TYR A 20 12.05 11.39 -5.52
CA TYR A 20 11.87 10.17 -6.33
C TYR A 20 11.86 10.51 -7.83
N GLN A 21 11.26 11.65 -8.22
CA GLN A 21 11.28 12.08 -9.61
C GLN A 21 12.73 12.33 -10.09
N GLN A 22 13.51 13.01 -9.28
CA GLN A 22 14.90 13.29 -9.60
C GLN A 22 15.76 12.04 -9.63
N ALA A 23 15.61 11.21 -8.58
CA ALA A 23 16.43 10.01 -8.44
C ALA A 23 16.15 8.98 -9.54
N LEU A 24 14.89 8.81 -9.91
CA LEU A 24 14.47 7.76 -10.84
C LEU A 24 14.20 8.25 -12.27
N GLY A 25 14.28 9.56 -12.49
CA GLY A 25 13.97 10.14 -13.80
C GLY A 25 12.51 10.01 -14.20
N ILE A 26 11.60 9.99 -13.22
CA ILE A 26 10.17 9.85 -13.46
C ILE A 26 9.56 11.23 -13.63
N LYS A 27 8.76 11.40 -14.68
CA LYS A 27 8.13 12.70 -14.98
C LYS A 27 6.75 12.84 -14.36
N GLU A 28 6.00 11.75 -14.28
CA GLU A 28 4.61 11.79 -13.88
C GLU A 28 4.39 11.18 -12.51
N ILE A 29 3.75 11.96 -11.63
CA ILE A 29 3.31 11.51 -10.30
C ILE A 29 1.80 11.72 -10.23
N ILE A 30 1.09 10.70 -9.76
CA ILE A 30 -0.36 10.79 -9.53
C ILE A 30 -0.58 10.94 -8.02
N TYR A 31 -1.39 11.92 -7.63
CA TYR A 31 -1.72 12.14 -6.22
C TYR A 31 -3.14 11.68 -5.94
N GLU A 32 -3.33 11.07 -4.79
CA GLU A 32 -4.65 10.63 -4.34
C GLU A 32 -4.71 10.69 -2.82
N THR A 33 -5.90 11.01 -2.28
CA THR A 33 -6.14 10.93 -0.84
C THR A 33 -7.11 9.78 -0.57
N VAL A 34 -6.73 8.86 0.31
CA VAL A 34 -7.58 7.75 0.73
C VAL A 34 -8.07 8.08 2.14
N GLU A 35 -9.25 8.69 2.23
CA GLU A 35 -9.80 9.19 3.48
C GLU A 35 -9.99 8.10 4.52
N SER A 36 -10.47 6.92 4.10
CA SER A 36 -10.70 5.79 5.02
C SER A 36 -9.43 5.33 5.71
N GLU A 37 -8.26 5.51 5.07
CA GLU A 37 -6.96 5.10 5.61
C GLU A 37 -6.20 6.27 6.23
N GLY A 38 -6.71 7.49 6.06
CA GLY A 38 -6.05 8.68 6.59
C GLY A 38 -4.69 8.93 5.95
N VAL A 39 -4.58 8.76 4.62
CA VAL A 39 -3.32 8.95 3.92
C VAL A 39 -3.48 9.76 2.63
N LYS A 40 -2.45 10.54 2.33
CA LYS A 40 -2.25 11.17 1.03
C LYS A 40 -1.14 10.41 0.33
N LEU A 41 -1.40 9.99 -0.90
CA LEU A 41 -0.49 9.19 -1.70
C LEU A 41 0.14 9.99 -2.83
N ALA A 42 1.41 9.72 -3.10
CA ALA A 42 2.03 10.06 -4.38
C ALA A 42 2.39 8.73 -5.04
N ILE A 43 1.80 8.49 -6.19
CA ILE A 43 1.95 7.23 -6.92
C ILE A 43 2.97 7.42 -8.04
N VAL A 44 4.10 6.72 -7.92
CA VAL A 44 5.17 6.73 -8.91
C VAL A 44 4.98 5.50 -9.79
N LYS A 45 4.57 5.69 -11.03
CA LYS A 45 4.34 4.56 -11.95
C LYS A 45 5.63 4.12 -12.61
N LEU A 46 5.90 2.82 -12.52
CA LEU A 46 7.00 2.15 -13.20
C LEU A 46 6.42 1.21 -14.25
N GLU A 47 7.28 0.69 -15.12
CA GLU A 47 6.85 -0.22 -16.18
C GLU A 47 6.21 -1.49 -15.64
N ASN A 48 6.71 -2.00 -14.53
CA ASN A 48 6.28 -3.29 -13.98
C ASN A 48 5.66 -3.19 -12.59
N GLY A 49 5.20 -2.02 -12.19
CA GLY A 49 4.57 -1.83 -10.88
C GLY A 49 4.56 -0.37 -10.47
N ARG A 50 4.35 -0.14 -9.18
CA ARG A 50 4.26 1.23 -8.66
C ARG A 50 5.01 1.34 -7.33
N ILE A 51 5.45 2.55 -7.02
CA ILE A 51 5.89 2.92 -5.69
C ILE A 51 4.86 3.90 -5.17
N GLU A 52 4.31 3.65 -3.98
CA GLU A 52 3.35 4.55 -3.35
C GLU A 52 3.99 5.18 -2.13
N LEU A 53 4.13 6.51 -2.18
CA LEU A 53 4.63 7.29 -1.06
C LEU A 53 3.42 7.73 -0.24
N MET A 54 3.42 7.45 1.07
CA MET A 54 2.26 7.65 1.93
C MET A 54 2.56 8.63 3.04
N GLN A 55 1.77 9.70 3.11
CA GLN A 55 1.81 10.68 4.20
C GLN A 55 0.52 10.59 5.00
N PRO A 56 0.58 10.52 6.34
CA PRO A 56 -0.66 10.49 7.13
C PRO A 56 -1.38 11.83 7.09
N THR A 57 -2.72 11.77 7.03
CA THR A 57 -3.57 12.98 7.03
C THR A 57 -4.27 13.19 8.37
N ARG A 58 -4.17 12.22 9.29
CA ARG A 58 -4.79 12.28 10.62
C ARG A 58 -3.88 11.63 11.64
N ASP A 59 -4.02 12.03 12.90
CA ASP A 59 -3.23 11.46 13.99
C ASP A 59 -3.54 9.98 14.24
N ASP A 60 -4.75 9.53 13.90
CA ASP A 60 -5.15 8.12 14.07
C ASP A 60 -4.79 7.23 12.88
N SER A 61 -4.11 7.76 11.89
CA SER A 61 -3.66 6.99 10.74
C SER A 61 -2.61 5.95 11.16
N PRO A 62 -2.71 4.70 10.67
CA PRO A 62 -1.68 3.69 10.93
C PRO A 62 -0.28 4.14 10.46
N ILE A 63 -0.21 4.96 9.41
CA ILE A 63 1.06 5.47 8.89
C ILE A 63 1.69 6.46 9.88
N LYS A 64 0.87 7.25 10.58
CA LYS A 64 1.36 8.15 11.62
C LYS A 64 2.08 7.37 12.72
N LYS A 65 1.46 6.29 13.18
CA LYS A 65 2.05 5.42 14.20
C LYS A 65 3.34 4.77 13.74
N PHE A 66 3.36 4.34 12.48
CA PHE A 66 4.56 3.74 11.90
C PHE A 66 5.72 4.74 11.88
N LEU A 67 5.47 5.97 11.42
CA LEU A 67 6.49 7.02 11.36
C LEU A 67 7.04 7.35 12.74
N GLU A 68 6.17 7.39 13.75
CA GLU A 68 6.58 7.66 15.12
C GLU A 68 7.48 6.56 15.70
N LYS A 69 7.20 5.31 15.36
CA LYS A 69 7.96 4.17 15.89
C LYS A 69 9.21 3.86 15.11
N LYS A 70 9.14 3.92 13.78
CA LYS A 70 10.22 3.43 12.90
C LYS A 70 10.83 4.50 12.02
N GLY A 71 10.19 5.68 11.89
CA GLY A 71 10.62 6.71 10.96
C GLY A 71 10.23 6.39 9.53
N GLU A 72 10.76 7.15 8.59
CA GLU A 72 10.47 6.94 7.16
C GLU A 72 11.09 5.65 6.65
N GLY A 73 10.39 5.01 5.73
CA GLY A 73 10.91 3.79 5.09
C GLY A 73 9.82 2.88 4.56
N LEU A 74 10.22 1.68 4.16
CA LEU A 74 9.30 0.67 3.63
C LEU A 74 8.25 0.30 4.65
N HIS A 75 6.98 0.34 4.23
CA HIS A 75 5.85 0.01 5.08
C HIS A 75 5.25 -1.34 4.72
N HIS A 76 4.97 -1.59 3.44
CA HIS A 76 4.42 -2.86 3.00
C HIS A 76 4.67 -3.11 1.52
N MET A 77 4.46 -4.34 1.11
CA MET A 77 4.39 -4.70 -0.30
C MET A 77 2.96 -5.10 -0.63
N ALA A 78 2.51 -4.82 -1.84
CA ALA A 78 1.18 -5.18 -2.27
C ALA A 78 1.24 -6.19 -3.41
N LEU A 79 0.39 -7.21 -3.30
CA LEU A 79 0.29 -8.29 -4.26
C LEU A 79 -1.10 -8.25 -4.89
N ALA A 80 -1.16 -8.25 -6.20
CA ALA A 80 -2.43 -8.17 -6.94
C ALA A 80 -2.93 -9.54 -7.33
N THR A 81 -4.23 -9.74 -7.15
CA THR A 81 -4.93 -10.94 -7.58
C THR A 81 -6.15 -10.55 -8.42
N ASP A 82 -6.61 -11.45 -9.27
CA ASP A 82 -7.80 -11.21 -10.08
C ASP A 82 -9.10 -11.29 -9.28
N ASN A 83 -9.08 -12.03 -8.17
CA ASN A 83 -10.26 -12.22 -7.33
C ASN A 83 -9.86 -12.29 -5.87
N ILE A 84 -10.00 -11.16 -5.18
CA ILE A 84 -9.54 -11.03 -3.80
C ILE A 84 -10.36 -11.89 -2.83
N GLU A 85 -11.66 -12.04 -3.07
CA GLU A 85 -12.53 -12.86 -2.20
C GLU A 85 -12.11 -14.33 -2.24
N LYS A 86 -11.83 -14.83 -3.44
CA LYS A 86 -11.41 -16.22 -3.63
C LYS A 86 -10.03 -16.47 -3.00
N GLU A 87 -9.11 -15.54 -3.19
CA GLU A 87 -7.78 -15.66 -2.58
C GLU A 87 -7.84 -15.58 -1.06
N TYR A 88 -8.69 -14.69 -0.53
CA TYR A 88 -8.92 -14.59 0.90
C TYR A 88 -9.39 -15.92 1.47
N GLU A 89 -10.40 -16.54 0.85
CA GLU A 89 -10.92 -17.83 1.30
C GLU A 89 -9.86 -18.93 1.27
N ARG A 90 -9.09 -18.97 0.20
CA ARG A 90 -8.00 -19.95 0.06
C ARG A 90 -6.95 -19.77 1.16
N MET A 91 -6.51 -18.53 1.38
CA MET A 91 -5.50 -18.21 2.38
C MET A 91 -6.00 -18.49 3.80
N GLU A 92 -7.24 -18.12 4.09
CA GLU A 92 -7.86 -18.40 5.39
C GLU A 92 -7.89 -19.90 5.65
N GLY A 93 -8.23 -20.68 4.63
CA GLY A 93 -8.22 -22.15 4.71
C GLY A 93 -6.82 -22.73 4.97
N CYS A 94 -5.77 -21.99 4.65
CA CYS A 94 -4.37 -22.38 4.92
C CYS A 94 -3.86 -21.88 6.27
N GLY A 95 -4.71 -21.22 7.06
CA GLY A 95 -4.30 -20.70 8.37
C GLY A 95 -3.65 -19.31 8.34
N ILE A 96 -3.73 -18.61 7.22
CA ILE A 96 -3.20 -17.24 7.10
C ILE A 96 -4.06 -16.30 7.91
N GLN A 97 -3.44 -15.43 8.69
CA GLN A 97 -4.12 -14.43 9.50
C GLN A 97 -4.14 -13.08 8.76
N PHE A 98 -5.23 -12.36 8.92
CA PHE A 98 -5.41 -11.05 8.28
C PHE A 98 -5.61 -9.96 9.31
N LEU A 99 -5.35 -8.72 8.91
CA LEU A 99 -5.65 -7.52 9.71
C LEU A 99 -6.90 -6.88 9.11
N GLY A 100 -8.02 -7.01 9.82
CA GLY A 100 -9.28 -6.42 9.38
C GLY A 100 -9.98 -7.21 8.28
N LYS A 101 -10.80 -6.50 7.52
CA LYS A 101 -11.65 -7.07 6.46
C LYS A 101 -11.29 -6.47 5.12
N ILE A 102 -11.77 -7.10 4.05
CA ILE A 102 -11.65 -6.53 2.69
C ILE A 102 -12.35 -5.18 2.67
N LYS A 103 -11.65 -4.15 2.17
CA LYS A 103 -12.12 -2.78 2.14
C LYS A 103 -11.63 -2.07 0.88
N ASP A 104 -12.10 -0.84 0.67
CA ASP A 104 -11.67 -0.03 -0.47
C ASP A 104 -10.29 0.55 -0.23
N GLY A 105 -9.47 0.58 -1.29
CA GLY A 105 -8.14 1.18 -1.31
C GLY A 105 -8.02 2.26 -2.38
N SER A 106 -6.79 2.55 -2.79
CA SER A 106 -6.54 3.56 -3.82
C SER A 106 -7.02 3.10 -5.20
N GLU A 107 -7.33 4.05 -6.06
CA GLU A 107 -7.69 3.81 -7.47
C GLU A 107 -8.80 2.76 -7.66
N GLY A 108 -9.77 2.73 -6.76
CA GLY A 108 -10.91 1.81 -6.86
C GLY A 108 -10.58 0.36 -6.55
N THR A 109 -9.43 0.07 -5.96
CA THR A 109 -9.06 -1.29 -5.59
C THR A 109 -9.84 -1.79 -4.38
N LYS A 110 -9.90 -3.11 -4.24
CA LYS A 110 -10.28 -3.77 -2.99
C LYS A 110 -9.00 -4.29 -2.36
N ILE A 111 -8.86 -4.13 -1.04
CA ILE A 111 -7.65 -4.49 -0.33
C ILE A 111 -7.93 -5.22 0.97
N ILE A 112 -6.96 -6.02 1.42
CA ILE A 112 -6.91 -6.54 2.78
C ILE A 112 -5.45 -6.76 3.14
N PHE A 113 -5.09 -6.53 4.40
CA PHE A 113 -3.72 -6.74 4.86
C PHE A 113 -3.55 -8.11 5.47
N ILE A 114 -2.46 -8.79 5.11
CA ILE A 114 -2.05 -10.06 5.69
C ILE A 114 -1.22 -9.75 6.93
N HIS A 115 -1.55 -10.40 8.05
CA HIS A 115 -0.84 -10.19 9.30
C HIS A 115 0.65 -10.56 9.14
N PRO A 116 1.57 -9.71 9.61
CA PRO A 116 3.01 -9.97 9.46
C PRO A 116 3.47 -11.34 10.01
N LYS A 117 2.79 -11.85 11.04
CA LYS A 117 3.12 -13.17 11.60
C LYS A 117 2.98 -14.29 10.57
N SER A 118 2.08 -14.14 9.60
CA SER A 118 1.89 -15.16 8.56
C SER A 118 2.97 -15.11 7.48
N LEU A 119 3.73 -14.02 7.39
CA LEU A 119 4.75 -13.81 6.36
C LEU A 119 6.12 -13.43 6.97
N HIS A 120 6.43 -13.98 8.14
CA HIS A 120 7.76 -13.82 8.77
C HIS A 120 8.15 -12.35 8.99
N GLY A 121 7.19 -11.54 9.44
CA GLY A 121 7.46 -10.16 9.81
C GLY A 121 7.19 -9.13 8.73
N VAL A 122 6.73 -9.55 7.56
CA VAL A 122 6.45 -8.63 6.45
C VAL A 122 4.97 -8.31 6.40
N LEU A 123 4.63 -7.02 6.42
CA LEU A 123 3.26 -6.58 6.18
C LEU A 123 3.02 -6.61 4.67
N ALA A 124 2.03 -7.36 4.24
CA ALA A 124 1.66 -7.46 2.83
C ALA A 124 0.19 -7.10 2.64
N GLU A 125 -0.08 -6.38 1.57
CA GLU A 125 -1.44 -6.05 1.16
C GLU A 125 -1.83 -6.97 0.01
N LEU A 126 -3.00 -7.56 0.09
CA LEU A 126 -3.60 -8.25 -1.04
C LEU A 126 -4.57 -7.28 -1.69
N CYS A 127 -4.50 -7.11 -3.00
CA CYS A 127 -5.37 -6.16 -3.69
C CYS A 127 -5.91 -6.74 -4.99
N SER A 128 -7.08 -6.23 -5.41
CA SER A 128 -7.61 -6.50 -6.74
C SER A 128 -8.07 -5.17 -7.35
N HIS A 129 -7.70 -4.97 -8.61
CA HIS A 129 -8.07 -3.78 -9.34
C HIS A 129 -9.46 -3.93 -9.97
N PRO A 130 -10.19 -2.82 -10.18
CA PRO A 130 -11.49 -2.90 -10.82
C PRO A 130 -11.34 -3.47 -12.23
N LYS A 131 -12.30 -4.31 -12.61
CA LYS A 131 -12.35 -4.86 -13.97
C LYS A 131 -13.03 -3.85 -14.90
N HIS A 132 -12.46 -3.69 -16.06
CA HIS A 132 -13.00 -2.81 -17.09
C HIS A 132 -13.67 -3.61 -18.21
#